data_387cffa7a416c757d47a04149e190933
#
_entry.id   387cffa7a416c757d47a04149e190933
#
_cell.length_a   1.000
_cell.length_b   1.000
_cell.length_c   1.000
_cell.angle_alpha   90.00
_cell.angle_beta   90.00
_cell.angle_gamma   90.00
#
_symmetry.space_group_name_H-M   'P 1'
#
loop_
_entity.id
_entity.type
_entity.pdbx_description
1 polymer ?
#
loop_
_entity_poly.entity_id
_entity_poly.type
_entity_poly.pdbx_seq_one_letter_code
_entity_poly.pdbx_strand_id
1 'polypeptide(L)'
;MATGADDMVNYGIIGCGMMAREHIANINLLPHGRVTVVYDPVRELAETCAQLAGKGGNSAEAVVVDTLDDLLAFEDLDAVVIVSPNHLHAAQLREIAAKRPMPILCEKPLYTDPDDRANLDAAFKGYAHPVWVAMEYRYMPPVAALIEQADQATGGVKMLTIREHRFPFLPKIGDWNRFNVNSGGTLVEKCCHFFDLMRVILQAEPVQVMASAGQVNNHLDEEYDGQVPDIWDAGYVIVDFDNGARAMLELCMFAEGSRYQEEISAVGPKGKIECLVPGPGRFWPAKLGPAPVPQLIIS
;
A
#
# COMPACT_ATOMS: atom_id res chain seq x y z
N MET A 1 24.95 13.18 -20.50
CA MET A 1 24.45 14.56 -20.46
C MET A 1 24.40 14.91 -18.98
N ALA A 2 25.08 15.97 -18.54
CA ALA A 2 25.02 16.41 -17.16
C ALA A 2 23.61 16.99 -16.91
N THR A 3 22.82 16.34 -16.06
CA THR A 3 21.56 16.87 -15.56
C THR A 3 21.89 18.06 -14.67
N GLY A 4 21.40 19.24 -15.04
CA GLY A 4 21.65 20.47 -14.31
C GLY A 4 20.89 20.49 -12.97
N ALA A 5 21.22 21.45 -12.12
CA ALA A 5 20.55 21.71 -10.83
C ALA A 5 19.05 22.06 -10.96
N ASP A 6 18.53 22.18 -12.19
CA ASP A 6 17.13 22.54 -12.51
C ASP A 6 16.16 21.34 -12.55
N ASP A 7 16.63 20.10 -12.34
CA ASP A 7 15.79 18.88 -12.44
C ASP A 7 15.32 18.32 -11.10
N MET A 8 15.43 19.07 -9.99
CA MET A 8 14.99 18.61 -8.67
C MET A 8 13.46 18.59 -8.54
N VAL A 9 12.90 17.47 -8.13
CA VAL A 9 11.47 17.32 -7.81
C VAL A 9 11.26 17.59 -6.32
N ASN A 10 10.43 18.57 -6.02
CA ASN A 10 10.08 18.99 -4.67
C ASN A 10 8.77 18.33 -4.24
N TYR A 11 8.86 17.46 -3.23
CA TYR A 11 7.72 16.71 -2.71
C TYR A 11 7.13 17.38 -1.48
N GLY A 12 5.79 17.44 -1.41
CA GLY A 12 5.01 17.72 -0.21
C GLY A 12 4.49 16.44 0.40
N ILE A 13 4.57 16.29 1.73
CA ILE A 13 4.05 15.11 2.45
C ILE A 13 2.78 15.50 3.21
N ILE A 14 1.69 14.78 2.98
CA ILE A 14 0.39 14.95 3.63
C ILE A 14 0.14 13.76 4.55
N GLY A 15 0.24 13.98 5.87
CA GLY A 15 0.28 12.96 6.91
C GLY A 15 1.72 12.58 7.27
N CYS A 16 2.05 12.51 8.56
CA CYS A 16 3.41 12.30 9.06
C CYS A 16 3.52 11.07 9.98
N GLY A 17 2.72 10.04 9.67
CA GLY A 17 2.72 8.76 10.37
C GLY A 17 3.89 7.84 9.98
N MET A 18 3.70 6.54 10.22
CA MET A 18 4.71 5.51 9.97
C MET A 18 5.14 5.46 8.50
N MET A 19 4.19 5.48 7.55
CA MET A 19 4.49 5.39 6.12
C MET A 19 5.20 6.64 5.59
N ALA A 20 4.91 7.82 6.14
CA ALA A 20 5.62 9.04 5.76
C ALA A 20 7.13 8.92 5.94
N ARG A 21 7.57 8.28 7.03
CA ARG A 21 9.00 8.07 7.32
C ARG A 21 9.67 7.19 6.27
N GLU A 22 8.97 6.17 5.78
CA GLU A 22 9.47 5.29 4.72
C GLU A 22 9.53 6.03 3.38
N HIS A 23 8.50 6.77 3.00
CA HIS A 23 8.51 7.58 1.78
C HIS A 23 9.61 8.64 1.81
N ILE A 24 9.77 9.36 2.94
CA ILE A 24 10.85 10.35 3.10
C ILE A 24 12.22 9.68 2.96
N ALA A 25 12.43 8.52 3.60
CA ALA A 25 13.69 7.78 3.48
C ALA A 25 13.96 7.37 2.02
N ASN A 26 12.94 6.91 1.29
CA ASN A 26 13.06 6.55 -0.11
C ASN A 26 13.31 7.76 -1.02
N ILE A 27 12.61 8.88 -0.79
CA ILE A 27 12.85 10.13 -1.54
C ILE A 27 14.27 10.64 -1.32
N ASN A 28 14.78 10.54 -0.09
CA ASN A 28 16.14 10.93 0.25
C ASN A 28 17.23 10.10 -0.47
N LEU A 29 16.89 8.92 -1.02
CA LEU A 29 17.78 8.10 -1.85
C LEU A 29 17.74 8.51 -3.33
N LEU A 30 16.74 9.29 -3.75
CA LEU A 30 16.62 9.73 -5.14
C LEU A 30 17.65 10.84 -5.44
N PRO A 31 18.37 10.76 -6.56
CA PRO A 31 19.37 11.78 -6.91
C PRO A 31 18.73 13.15 -7.26
N HIS A 32 17.46 13.17 -7.62
CA HIS A 32 16.71 14.35 -8.07
C HIS A 32 15.40 14.55 -7.30
N GLY A 33 15.29 14.07 -6.06
CA GLY A 33 14.11 14.23 -5.23
C GLY A 33 14.46 14.81 -3.86
N ARG A 34 13.58 15.67 -3.34
CA ARG A 34 13.67 16.15 -1.96
C ARG A 34 12.28 16.47 -1.42
N VAL A 35 12.10 16.32 -0.10
CA VAL A 35 10.90 16.77 0.58
C VAL A 35 11.11 18.21 1.03
N THR A 36 10.22 19.12 0.62
CA THR A 36 10.34 20.56 0.90
C THR A 36 9.30 21.07 1.90
N VAL A 37 8.15 20.40 1.98
CA VAL A 37 7.06 20.81 2.87
C VAL A 37 6.33 19.59 3.42
N VAL A 38 5.90 19.65 4.68
CA VAL A 38 5.16 18.57 5.34
C VAL A 38 3.97 19.15 6.11
N TYR A 39 2.87 18.39 6.14
CA TYR A 39 1.66 18.72 6.89
C TYR A 39 1.15 17.50 7.66
N ASP A 40 0.88 17.71 8.93
CA ASP A 40 0.12 16.79 9.80
C ASP A 40 -0.61 17.62 10.86
N PRO A 41 -1.88 17.31 11.19
CA PRO A 41 -2.57 18.01 12.28
C PRO A 41 -1.88 17.85 13.64
N VAL A 42 -1.07 16.82 13.83
CA VAL A 42 -0.21 16.61 14.99
C VAL A 42 1.17 17.20 14.70
N ARG A 43 1.40 18.44 15.13
CA ARG A 43 2.60 19.21 14.82
C ARG A 43 3.91 18.49 15.15
N GLU A 44 3.99 17.76 16.26
CA GLU A 44 5.17 16.99 16.64
C GLU A 44 5.56 15.92 15.61
N LEU A 45 4.56 15.29 14.96
CA LEU A 45 4.78 14.33 13.88
C LEU A 45 5.33 15.04 12.63
N ALA A 46 4.77 16.18 12.28
CA ALA A 46 5.24 16.98 11.16
C ALA A 46 6.70 17.44 11.38
N GLU A 47 7.04 17.94 12.56
CA GLU A 47 8.41 18.32 12.92
C GLU A 47 9.40 17.15 12.84
N THR A 48 8.98 15.95 13.28
CA THR A 48 9.79 14.73 13.16
C THR A 48 10.06 14.39 11.68
N CYS A 49 9.04 14.47 10.81
CA CYS A 49 9.16 14.23 9.40
C CYS A 49 10.03 15.28 8.69
N ALA A 50 9.88 16.56 9.07
CA ALA A 50 10.71 17.65 8.55
C ALA A 50 12.20 17.43 8.83
N GLN A 51 12.55 17.01 10.05
CA GLN A 51 13.92 16.67 10.44
C GLN A 51 14.46 15.44 9.67
N LEU A 52 13.58 14.43 9.42
CA LEU A 52 13.97 13.27 8.62
C LEU A 52 14.25 13.64 7.16
N ALA A 53 13.47 14.56 6.60
CA ALA A 53 13.70 15.10 5.26
C ALA A 53 15.09 15.73 5.14
N GLY A 54 15.53 16.47 6.14
CA GLY A 54 16.85 17.11 6.19
C GLY A 54 18.06 16.14 6.29
N LYS A 55 17.84 14.84 6.50
CA LYS A 55 18.93 13.84 6.57
C LYS A 55 19.39 13.34 5.20
N GLY A 56 18.68 13.67 4.13
CA GLY A 56 19.09 13.34 2.75
C GLY A 56 20.24 14.21 2.26
N GLY A 57 21.08 13.67 1.37
CA GLY A 57 22.28 14.38 0.86
C GLY A 57 21.96 15.68 0.08
N ASN A 58 20.73 15.89 -0.33
CA ASN A 58 20.27 17.03 -1.13
C ASN A 58 19.28 17.95 -0.40
N SER A 59 19.13 17.81 0.93
CA SER A 59 17.96 18.37 1.61
C SER A 59 18.33 19.27 2.79
N ALA A 60 17.71 20.44 2.83
CA ALA A 60 17.44 21.15 4.08
C ALA A 60 16.24 20.49 4.81
N GLU A 61 16.03 20.79 6.09
CA GLU A 61 14.79 20.42 6.77
C GLU A 61 13.59 20.95 5.98
N ALA A 62 12.53 20.12 5.88
CA ALA A 62 11.30 20.55 5.22
C ALA A 62 10.56 21.61 6.06
N VAL A 63 9.81 22.46 5.40
CA VAL A 63 8.95 23.42 6.08
C VAL A 63 7.73 22.72 6.66
N VAL A 64 7.44 22.96 7.92
CA VAL A 64 6.20 22.48 8.57
C VAL A 64 5.12 23.54 8.39
N VAL A 65 3.99 23.15 7.82
CA VAL A 65 2.81 24.00 7.65
C VAL A 65 1.64 23.52 8.50
N ASP A 66 0.69 24.41 8.78
CA ASP A 66 -0.40 24.13 9.73
C ASP A 66 -1.67 23.60 9.07
N THR A 67 -1.81 23.79 7.75
CA THR A 67 -2.98 23.34 6.98
C THR A 67 -2.60 22.70 5.64
N LEU A 68 -3.52 21.90 5.09
CA LEU A 68 -3.36 21.37 3.74
C LEU A 68 -3.34 22.51 2.70
N ASP A 69 -4.10 23.58 2.94
CA ASP A 69 -4.10 24.76 2.07
C ASP A 69 -2.73 25.44 2.02
N ASP A 70 -2.06 25.58 3.17
CA ASP A 70 -0.71 26.13 3.22
C ASP A 70 0.29 25.24 2.47
N LEU A 71 0.15 23.91 2.58
CA LEU A 71 0.97 22.99 1.81
C LEU A 71 0.73 23.16 0.30
N LEU A 72 -0.53 23.21 -0.11
CA LEU A 72 -0.87 23.39 -1.52
C LEU A 72 -0.48 24.78 -2.04
N ALA A 73 -0.38 25.79 -1.18
CA ALA A 73 0.09 27.12 -1.56
C ALA A 73 1.63 27.26 -1.60
N PHE A 74 2.36 26.21 -1.16
CA PHE A 74 3.82 26.25 -1.11
C PHE A 74 4.41 26.39 -2.53
N GLU A 75 5.22 27.45 -2.75
CA GLU A 75 5.61 27.91 -4.09
C GLU A 75 6.37 26.83 -4.89
N ASP A 76 7.39 26.24 -4.26
CA ASP A 76 8.29 25.25 -4.86
C ASP A 76 7.79 23.80 -4.68
N LEU A 77 6.53 23.51 -4.99
CA LEU A 77 5.93 22.19 -4.87
C LEU A 77 5.62 21.57 -6.24
N ASP A 78 6.23 20.44 -6.56
CA ASP A 78 6.10 19.75 -7.84
C ASP A 78 5.18 18.52 -7.78
N ALA A 79 5.15 17.83 -6.62
CA ALA A 79 4.36 16.63 -6.41
C ALA A 79 3.99 16.47 -4.93
N VAL A 80 2.92 15.72 -4.67
CA VAL A 80 2.50 15.40 -3.29
C VAL A 80 2.45 13.90 -3.05
N VAL A 81 2.74 13.53 -1.79
CA VAL A 81 2.59 12.16 -1.29
C VAL A 81 1.54 12.16 -0.18
N ILE A 82 0.43 11.46 -0.39
CA ILE A 82 -0.64 11.32 0.59
C ILE A 82 -0.40 10.03 1.39
N VAL A 83 -0.14 10.18 2.68
CA VAL A 83 0.14 9.10 3.64
C VAL A 83 -0.62 9.29 4.96
N SER A 84 -1.71 10.01 4.90
CA SER A 84 -2.69 10.23 5.97
C SER A 84 -3.49 8.94 6.29
N PRO A 85 -4.37 8.93 7.30
CA PRO A 85 -5.31 7.82 7.50
C PRO A 85 -6.21 7.58 6.29
N ASN A 86 -6.51 6.30 6.01
CA ASN A 86 -7.19 5.84 4.80
C ASN A 86 -8.48 6.62 4.45
N HIS A 87 -9.32 6.90 5.44
CA HIS A 87 -10.59 7.60 5.24
C HIS A 87 -10.46 9.07 4.79
N LEU A 88 -9.25 9.63 4.87
CA LEU A 88 -8.97 11.01 4.44
C LEU A 88 -8.53 11.10 2.97
N HIS A 89 -8.07 10.00 2.38
CA HIS A 89 -7.47 10.00 1.04
C HIS A 89 -8.40 10.57 -0.02
N ALA A 90 -9.65 10.10 -0.09
CA ALA A 90 -10.61 10.55 -1.11
C ALA A 90 -10.88 12.06 -1.05
N ALA A 91 -11.01 12.61 0.16
CA ALA A 91 -11.23 14.05 0.35
C ALA A 91 -10.01 14.86 -0.09
N GLN A 92 -8.81 14.45 0.33
CA GLN A 92 -7.54 15.10 -0.02
C GLN A 92 -7.24 15.02 -1.52
N LEU A 93 -7.48 13.88 -2.15
CA LEU A 93 -7.37 13.72 -3.60
C LEU A 93 -8.25 14.71 -4.34
N ARG A 94 -9.53 14.84 -3.96
CA ARG A 94 -10.46 15.79 -4.58
C ARG A 94 -10.04 17.25 -4.35
N GLU A 95 -9.52 17.55 -3.17
CA GLU A 95 -9.05 18.88 -2.82
C GLU A 95 -7.85 19.30 -3.66
N ILE A 96 -6.87 18.42 -3.83
CA ILE A 96 -5.71 18.65 -4.69
C ILE A 96 -6.15 18.83 -6.16
N ALA A 97 -7.03 17.94 -6.64
CA ALA A 97 -7.53 18.03 -8.02
C ALA A 97 -8.24 19.36 -8.31
N ALA A 98 -8.94 19.93 -7.32
CA ALA A 98 -9.67 21.16 -7.45
C ALA A 98 -8.81 22.44 -7.28
N LYS A 99 -7.87 22.42 -6.31
CA LYS A 99 -7.13 23.61 -5.90
C LYS A 99 -5.78 23.78 -6.62
N ARG A 100 -5.03 22.69 -6.72
CA ARG A 100 -3.69 22.71 -7.37
C ARG A 100 -3.39 21.35 -8.00
N PRO A 101 -3.87 21.10 -9.22
CA PRO A 101 -3.57 19.86 -9.94
C PRO A 101 -2.06 19.66 -10.14
N MET A 102 -1.55 18.50 -9.71
CA MET A 102 -0.13 18.13 -9.80
C MET A 102 0.03 16.60 -9.73
N PRO A 103 1.21 16.03 -9.97
CA PRO A 103 1.49 14.61 -9.73
C PRO A 103 1.21 14.22 -8.27
N ILE A 104 0.52 13.09 -8.09
CA ILE A 104 0.14 12.56 -6.77
C ILE A 104 0.63 11.14 -6.62
N LEU A 105 1.34 10.85 -5.54
CA LEU A 105 1.49 9.49 -5.00
C LEU A 105 0.55 9.37 -3.79
N CYS A 106 -0.42 8.47 -3.87
CA CYS A 106 -1.35 8.23 -2.77
C CYS A 106 -1.14 6.83 -2.20
N GLU A 107 -1.02 6.74 -0.87
CA GLU A 107 -1.09 5.45 -0.20
C GLU A 107 -2.42 4.74 -0.48
N LYS A 108 -2.38 3.44 -0.40
CA LYS A 108 -3.55 2.58 -0.56
C LYS A 108 -4.34 2.50 0.77
N PRO A 109 -5.64 2.27 0.71
CA PRO A 109 -6.52 2.32 -0.47
C PRO A 109 -6.79 3.78 -0.89
N LEU A 110 -7.23 4.00 -2.12
CA LEU A 110 -7.62 5.35 -2.57
C LEU A 110 -8.81 5.91 -1.80
N TYR A 111 -9.71 5.03 -1.36
CA TYR A 111 -10.90 5.35 -0.58
C TYR A 111 -11.31 4.15 0.29
N THR A 112 -12.06 4.42 1.34
CA THR A 112 -12.59 3.41 2.26
C THR A 112 -14.10 3.19 2.07
N ASP A 113 -14.81 4.20 1.56
CA ASP A 113 -16.23 4.17 1.26
C ASP A 113 -16.44 3.95 -0.25
N PRO A 114 -17.14 2.90 -0.69
CA PRO A 114 -17.46 2.67 -2.10
C PRO A 114 -18.15 3.84 -2.79
N ASP A 115 -18.92 4.66 -2.05
CA ASP A 115 -19.62 5.83 -2.59
C ASP A 115 -18.66 6.95 -3.03
N ASP A 116 -17.41 6.97 -2.52
CA ASP A 116 -16.39 7.91 -2.97
C ASP A 116 -15.90 7.66 -4.41
N ARG A 117 -16.12 6.46 -4.95
CA ARG A 117 -15.67 6.13 -6.30
C ARG A 117 -16.20 7.10 -7.37
N ALA A 118 -17.49 7.32 -7.39
CA ALA A 118 -18.09 8.22 -8.38
C ALA A 118 -17.58 9.66 -8.26
N ASN A 119 -17.33 10.11 -7.03
CA ASN A 119 -16.78 11.44 -6.75
C ASN A 119 -15.33 11.57 -7.23
N LEU A 120 -14.52 10.53 -7.04
CA LEU A 120 -13.14 10.50 -7.54
C LEU A 120 -13.10 10.40 -9.06
N ASP A 121 -13.91 9.53 -9.68
CA ASP A 121 -14.02 9.43 -11.13
C ASP A 121 -14.37 10.79 -11.77
N ALA A 122 -15.27 11.55 -11.12
CA ALA A 122 -15.64 12.89 -11.57
C ALA A 122 -14.51 13.92 -11.40
N ALA A 123 -13.82 13.90 -10.22
CA ALA A 123 -12.75 14.84 -9.91
C ALA A 123 -11.52 14.64 -10.82
N PHE A 124 -11.23 13.40 -11.19
CA PHE A 124 -10.05 13.06 -12.01
C PHE A 124 -10.37 12.92 -13.51
N LYS A 125 -11.60 13.21 -13.93
CA LYS A 125 -11.95 13.22 -15.35
C LYS A 125 -11.18 14.32 -16.08
N GLY A 126 -10.26 13.90 -16.95
CA GLY A 126 -9.39 14.83 -17.69
C GLY A 126 -8.23 15.41 -16.88
N TYR A 127 -7.92 14.82 -15.71
CA TYR A 127 -6.77 15.22 -14.91
C TYR A 127 -5.47 15.01 -15.70
N ALA A 128 -4.64 16.06 -15.77
CA ALA A 128 -3.49 16.08 -16.67
C ALA A 128 -2.21 15.48 -16.08
N HIS A 129 -2.21 15.18 -14.78
CA HIS A 129 -1.03 14.70 -14.08
C HIS A 129 -1.20 13.22 -13.66
N PRO A 130 -0.11 12.47 -13.46
CA PRO A 130 -0.21 11.11 -12.95
C PRO A 130 -0.73 11.07 -11.51
N VAL A 131 -1.61 10.11 -11.24
CA VAL A 131 -2.00 9.68 -9.91
C VAL A 131 -1.51 8.27 -9.72
N TRP A 132 -0.53 8.08 -8.86
CA TRP A 132 0.07 6.78 -8.57
C TRP A 132 -0.44 6.25 -7.24
N VAL A 133 -1.01 5.06 -7.24
CA VAL A 133 -1.42 4.37 -6.01
C VAL A 133 -0.28 3.49 -5.53
N ALA A 134 0.06 3.57 -4.25
CA ALA A 134 1.18 2.86 -3.64
C ALA A 134 0.92 1.34 -3.49
N MET A 135 0.78 0.64 -4.62
CA MET A 135 0.67 -0.82 -4.68
C MET A 135 2.08 -1.44 -4.71
N GLU A 136 2.83 -1.28 -3.61
CA GLU A 136 4.26 -1.60 -3.53
C GLU A 136 4.58 -3.09 -3.73
N TYR A 137 3.62 -3.98 -3.50
CA TYR A 137 3.84 -5.44 -3.65
C TYR A 137 4.25 -5.85 -5.05
N ARG A 138 3.84 -5.11 -6.09
CA ARG A 138 4.29 -5.31 -7.48
C ARG A 138 5.81 -5.22 -7.63
N TYR A 139 6.45 -4.46 -6.74
CA TYR A 139 7.89 -4.12 -6.82
C TYR A 139 8.77 -4.95 -5.88
N MET A 140 8.18 -5.79 -5.04
CA MET A 140 8.95 -6.77 -4.26
C MET A 140 9.70 -7.69 -5.22
N PRO A 141 11.04 -7.82 -5.14
CA PRO A 141 11.83 -8.50 -6.17
C PRO A 141 11.31 -9.88 -6.59
N PRO A 142 10.94 -10.80 -5.67
CA PRO A 142 10.43 -12.11 -6.09
C PRO A 142 9.03 -12.04 -6.69
N VAL A 143 8.20 -11.06 -6.29
CA VAL A 143 6.86 -10.84 -6.87
C VAL A 143 6.98 -10.24 -8.27
N ALA A 144 7.84 -9.24 -8.46
CA ALA A 144 8.12 -8.65 -9.77
C ALA A 144 8.62 -9.71 -10.76
N ALA A 145 9.53 -10.58 -10.31
CA ALA A 145 10.04 -11.67 -11.12
C ALA A 145 8.96 -12.73 -11.47
N LEU A 146 8.00 -13.01 -10.55
CA LEU A 146 6.85 -13.86 -10.84
C LEU A 146 5.95 -13.18 -11.88
N ILE A 147 5.61 -11.91 -11.73
CA ILE A 147 4.78 -11.17 -12.68
C ILE A 147 5.37 -11.24 -14.09
N GLU A 148 6.70 -11.02 -14.21
CA GLU A 148 7.41 -11.03 -15.49
C GLU A 148 7.40 -12.42 -16.17
N GLN A 149 7.53 -13.50 -15.37
CA GLN A 149 7.76 -14.84 -15.88
C GLN A 149 6.51 -15.72 -15.90
N ALA A 150 5.40 -15.34 -15.25
CA ALA A 150 4.23 -16.19 -15.03
C ALA A 150 3.65 -16.73 -16.34
N ASP A 151 3.46 -15.88 -17.34
CA ASP A 151 2.84 -16.29 -18.61
C ASP A 151 3.71 -17.31 -19.36
N GLN A 152 5.01 -17.07 -19.43
CA GLN A 152 5.97 -17.97 -20.09
C GLN A 152 6.08 -19.31 -19.35
N ALA A 153 6.22 -19.28 -18.03
CA ALA A 153 6.41 -20.48 -17.21
C ALA A 153 5.17 -21.38 -17.20
N THR A 154 3.98 -20.79 -17.21
CA THR A 154 2.73 -21.54 -17.10
C THR A 154 2.05 -21.81 -18.45
N GLY A 155 2.43 -21.11 -19.51
CA GLY A 155 1.74 -21.13 -20.80
C GLY A 155 0.37 -20.45 -20.75
N GLY A 156 0.26 -19.41 -19.97
CA GLY A 156 -0.95 -18.67 -19.65
C GLY A 156 -1.58 -19.12 -18.33
N VAL A 157 -1.59 -18.21 -17.34
CA VAL A 157 -2.10 -18.52 -16.00
C VAL A 157 -3.60 -18.80 -16.03
N LYS A 158 -4.02 -19.93 -15.44
CA LYS A 158 -5.42 -20.35 -15.30
C LYS A 158 -5.91 -20.37 -13.86
N MET A 159 -5.01 -20.65 -12.92
CA MET A 159 -5.30 -20.63 -11.49
C MET A 159 -4.22 -19.87 -10.77
N LEU A 160 -4.64 -18.95 -9.87
CA LEU A 160 -3.76 -18.15 -9.03
C LEU A 160 -4.18 -18.33 -7.58
N THR A 161 -3.25 -18.69 -6.71
CA THR A 161 -3.47 -18.72 -5.26
C THR A 161 -2.53 -17.74 -4.60
N ILE A 162 -3.08 -16.88 -3.75
CA ILE A 162 -2.32 -15.98 -2.88
C ILE A 162 -2.68 -16.31 -1.44
N ARG A 163 -1.67 -16.54 -0.62
CA ARG A 163 -1.81 -16.76 0.82
C ARG A 163 -1.05 -15.67 1.56
N GLU A 164 -1.68 -15.06 2.54
CA GLU A 164 -1.02 -14.22 3.52
C GLU A 164 -1.24 -14.75 4.93
N HIS A 165 -0.16 -15.12 5.59
CA HIS A 165 -0.11 -15.55 6.97
C HIS A 165 0.81 -14.63 7.75
N ARG A 166 0.23 -13.68 8.45
CA ARG A 166 0.99 -12.59 9.08
C ARG A 166 0.59 -12.30 10.52
N PHE A 167 1.27 -11.34 11.09
CA PHE A 167 0.97 -10.74 12.38
C PHE A 167 -0.24 -9.76 12.28
N PRO A 168 -0.91 -9.49 13.43
CA PRO A 168 -2.02 -8.53 13.51
C PRO A 168 -1.63 -7.13 13.02
N PHE A 169 -2.61 -6.31 12.68
CA PHE A 169 -2.36 -4.90 12.40
C PHE A 169 -1.67 -4.21 13.58
N LEU A 170 -0.57 -3.54 13.28
CA LEU A 170 0.15 -2.72 14.25
C LEU A 170 -0.73 -1.54 14.70
N PRO A 171 -0.59 -1.07 15.96
CA PRO A 171 -1.25 0.13 16.42
C PRO A 171 -0.93 1.33 15.53
N LYS A 172 -1.92 2.13 15.23
CA LYS A 172 -1.81 3.42 14.55
C LYS A 172 -2.18 4.53 15.52
N ILE A 173 -1.73 5.74 15.25
CA ILE A 173 -2.08 6.91 16.07
C ILE A 173 -3.60 7.11 16.02
N GLY A 174 -4.26 7.10 17.20
CA GLY A 174 -5.71 7.19 17.30
C GLY A 174 -6.46 5.93 16.91
N ASP A 175 -5.77 4.79 16.78
CA ASP A 175 -6.33 3.45 16.57
C ASP A 175 -7.37 3.34 15.45
N TRP A 176 -7.33 4.29 14.49
CA TRP A 176 -8.29 4.39 13.39
C TRP A 176 -8.41 3.12 12.56
N ASN A 177 -7.33 2.33 12.48
CA ASN A 177 -7.29 1.08 11.73
C ASN A 177 -7.94 -0.12 12.44
N ARG A 178 -8.56 0.10 13.58
CA ARG A 178 -9.41 -0.88 14.28
C ARG A 178 -10.85 -0.90 13.79
N PHE A 179 -11.24 0.08 12.97
CA PHE A 179 -12.62 0.28 12.55
C PHE A 179 -12.77 0.29 11.03
N ASN A 180 -13.73 -0.51 10.52
CA ASN A 180 -14.05 -0.58 9.09
C ASN A 180 -14.36 0.78 8.48
N VAL A 181 -15.10 1.64 9.21
CA VAL A 181 -15.46 2.98 8.75
C VAL A 181 -14.25 3.84 8.42
N ASN A 182 -13.14 3.63 9.10
CA ASN A 182 -11.90 4.42 8.91
C ASN A 182 -10.91 3.73 7.97
N SER A 183 -10.84 2.41 8.00
CA SER A 183 -9.83 1.64 7.26
C SER A 183 -10.34 1.08 5.93
N GLY A 184 -11.66 0.95 5.77
CA GLY A 184 -12.30 0.16 4.73
C GLY A 184 -12.37 -1.33 5.06
N GLY A 185 -11.87 -1.72 6.24
CA GLY A 185 -11.75 -3.10 6.69
C GLY A 185 -10.54 -3.84 6.11
N THR A 186 -10.24 -4.99 6.67
CA THR A 186 -9.03 -5.75 6.36
C THR A 186 -8.93 -6.13 4.88
N LEU A 187 -10.04 -6.48 4.24
CA LEU A 187 -10.05 -6.85 2.82
C LEU A 187 -9.77 -5.65 1.90
N VAL A 188 -10.04 -4.43 2.35
CA VAL A 188 -9.68 -3.20 1.61
C VAL A 188 -8.29 -2.71 2.01
N GLU A 189 -8.04 -2.50 3.31
CA GLU A 189 -6.76 -1.93 3.77
C GLU A 189 -5.55 -2.82 3.43
N LYS A 190 -5.68 -4.14 3.65
CA LYS A 190 -4.57 -5.07 3.42
C LYS A 190 -4.67 -5.79 2.08
N CYS A 191 -5.85 -6.32 1.75
CA CYS A 191 -5.97 -7.21 0.61
C CYS A 191 -6.08 -6.50 -0.73
N CYS A 192 -6.20 -5.17 -0.77
CA CYS A 192 -6.10 -4.40 -2.02
C CYS A 192 -4.83 -4.72 -2.81
N HIS A 193 -3.70 -4.97 -2.14
CA HIS A 193 -2.45 -5.43 -2.76
C HIS A 193 -2.63 -6.75 -3.52
N PHE A 194 -3.35 -7.70 -2.93
CA PHE A 194 -3.54 -9.02 -3.53
C PHE A 194 -4.54 -8.98 -4.67
N PHE A 195 -5.62 -8.22 -4.55
CA PHE A 195 -6.56 -8.02 -5.66
C PHE A 195 -5.90 -7.29 -6.83
N ASP A 196 -5.01 -6.36 -6.53
CA ASP A 196 -4.17 -5.71 -7.52
C ASP A 196 -3.22 -6.70 -8.22
N LEU A 197 -2.51 -7.54 -7.45
CA LEU A 197 -1.65 -8.59 -8.01
C LEU A 197 -2.42 -9.60 -8.84
N MET A 198 -3.65 -9.99 -8.44
CA MET A 198 -4.49 -10.86 -9.25
C MET A 198 -4.74 -10.27 -10.64
N ARG A 199 -5.11 -8.98 -10.72
CA ARG A 199 -5.34 -8.30 -12.01
C ARG A 199 -4.08 -8.20 -12.85
N VAL A 200 -2.94 -7.89 -12.23
CA VAL A 200 -1.65 -7.74 -12.94
C VAL A 200 -1.14 -9.08 -13.46
N ILE A 201 -1.18 -10.14 -12.63
CA ILE A 201 -0.68 -11.47 -13.02
C ILE A 201 -1.59 -12.12 -14.06
N LEU A 202 -2.92 -11.99 -13.91
CA LEU A 202 -3.89 -12.61 -14.83
C LEU A 202 -4.17 -11.74 -16.06
N GLN A 203 -3.78 -10.47 -16.05
CA GLN A 203 -4.06 -9.48 -17.10
C GLN A 203 -5.54 -9.48 -17.50
N ALA A 204 -6.43 -9.51 -16.51
CA ALA A 204 -7.87 -9.70 -16.69
C ALA A 204 -8.66 -8.92 -15.61
N GLU A 205 -9.96 -8.74 -15.86
CA GLU A 205 -10.84 -8.04 -14.93
C GLU A 205 -11.74 -9.03 -14.17
N PRO A 206 -12.00 -8.79 -12.86
CA PRO A 206 -12.87 -9.63 -12.07
C PRO A 206 -14.33 -9.53 -12.54
N VAL A 207 -15.01 -10.68 -12.62
CA VAL A 207 -16.42 -10.76 -13.02
C VAL A 207 -17.33 -11.35 -11.94
N GLN A 208 -16.76 -12.12 -11.01
CA GLN A 208 -17.51 -12.70 -9.88
C GLN A 208 -16.60 -12.85 -8.66
N VAL A 209 -17.15 -12.60 -7.48
CA VAL A 209 -16.45 -12.75 -6.19
C VAL A 209 -17.33 -13.59 -5.25
N MET A 210 -16.68 -14.55 -4.56
CA MET A 210 -17.24 -15.29 -3.43
C MET A 210 -16.29 -15.13 -2.24
N ALA A 211 -16.82 -14.79 -1.06
CA ALA A 211 -16.00 -14.57 0.12
C ALA A 211 -16.64 -15.15 1.39
N SER A 212 -15.78 -15.61 2.30
CA SER A 212 -16.14 -15.96 3.67
C SER A 212 -15.03 -15.45 4.59
N ALA A 213 -15.35 -14.53 5.48
CA ALA A 213 -14.35 -13.92 6.37
C ALA A 213 -15.01 -13.53 7.71
N GLY A 214 -14.16 -13.29 8.71
CA GLY A 214 -14.64 -12.89 10.04
C GLY A 214 -13.51 -12.43 10.95
N GLN A 215 -13.88 -11.90 12.10
CA GLN A 215 -13.01 -11.65 13.24
C GLN A 215 -13.12 -12.84 14.19
N VAL A 216 -12.02 -13.57 14.37
CA VAL A 216 -12.04 -14.85 15.10
C VAL A 216 -10.98 -14.93 16.20
N ASN A 217 -9.98 -14.09 16.21
CA ASN A 217 -8.85 -14.15 17.14
C ASN A 217 -8.35 -12.80 17.63
N ASN A 218 -8.10 -11.84 16.74
CA ASN A 218 -7.45 -10.57 17.08
C ASN A 218 -8.45 -9.51 17.56
N HIS A 219 -8.01 -8.66 18.50
CA HIS A 219 -8.73 -7.44 18.91
C HIS A 219 -10.12 -7.69 19.53
N LEU A 220 -10.41 -8.93 20.00
CA LEU A 220 -11.70 -9.30 20.59
C LEU A 220 -11.94 -8.68 21.96
N ASP A 221 -10.85 -8.45 22.71
CA ASP A 221 -10.86 -7.90 24.07
C ASP A 221 -10.43 -6.42 24.12
N GLU A 222 -10.33 -5.77 22.94
CA GLU A 222 -9.96 -4.35 22.84
C GLU A 222 -11.20 -3.47 22.83
N GLU A 223 -11.09 -2.29 23.43
CA GLU A 223 -12.12 -1.25 23.42
C GLU A 223 -11.46 0.12 23.29
N TYR A 224 -12.01 0.97 22.43
CA TYR A 224 -11.53 2.32 22.15
C TYR A 224 -12.72 3.30 22.23
N ASP A 225 -12.73 4.18 23.22
CA ASP A 225 -13.81 5.14 23.47
C ASP A 225 -15.22 4.49 23.49
N GLY A 226 -15.34 3.29 24.09
CA GLY A 226 -16.59 2.54 24.18
C GLY A 226 -16.94 1.75 22.92
N GLN A 227 -16.06 1.69 21.93
CA GLN A 227 -16.24 0.94 20.69
C GLN A 227 -15.31 -0.28 20.62
N VAL A 228 -15.86 -1.40 20.22
CA VAL A 228 -15.09 -2.64 19.98
C VAL A 228 -14.63 -2.66 18.51
N PRO A 229 -13.38 -3.08 18.25
CA PRO A 229 -12.90 -3.27 16.87
C PRO A 229 -13.81 -4.16 16.03
N ASP A 230 -14.01 -3.81 14.77
CA ASP A 230 -14.88 -4.54 13.85
C ASP A 230 -14.15 -5.07 12.59
N ILE A 231 -12.81 -5.02 12.58
CA ILE A 231 -11.99 -5.51 11.48
C ILE A 231 -11.82 -7.04 11.51
N TRP A 232 -11.86 -7.67 10.35
CA TRP A 232 -11.67 -9.10 10.22
C TRP A 232 -10.19 -9.49 10.27
N ASP A 233 -9.92 -10.72 10.71
CA ASP A 233 -8.57 -11.25 10.87
C ASP A 233 -8.31 -12.57 10.12
N ALA A 234 -9.36 -13.19 9.55
CA ALA A 234 -9.26 -14.39 8.73
C ALA A 234 -10.29 -14.38 7.60
N GLY A 235 -9.94 -14.95 6.45
CA GLY A 235 -10.89 -15.09 5.36
C GLY A 235 -10.34 -15.76 4.12
N TYR A 236 -11.31 -16.24 3.31
CA TYR A 236 -11.08 -16.78 1.97
C TYR A 236 -11.88 -15.98 0.96
N VAL A 237 -11.22 -15.64 -0.16
CA VAL A 237 -11.88 -14.95 -1.27
C VAL A 237 -11.55 -15.70 -2.55
N ILE A 238 -12.57 -16.03 -3.36
CA ILE A 238 -12.44 -16.61 -4.70
C ILE A 238 -12.91 -15.57 -5.69
N VAL A 239 -12.14 -15.35 -6.74
CA VAL A 239 -12.44 -14.38 -7.80
C VAL A 239 -12.37 -15.08 -9.16
N ASP A 240 -13.44 -14.98 -9.93
CA ASP A 240 -13.48 -15.38 -11.34
C ASP A 240 -13.18 -14.17 -12.23
N PHE A 241 -12.42 -14.40 -13.31
CA PHE A 241 -11.97 -13.36 -14.25
C PHE A 241 -12.56 -13.56 -15.65
N ASP A 242 -12.67 -12.49 -16.42
CA ASP A 242 -13.27 -12.43 -17.75
C ASP A 242 -12.53 -13.29 -18.79
N ASN A 243 -11.24 -13.58 -18.57
CA ASN A 243 -10.44 -14.50 -19.40
C ASN A 243 -10.61 -15.99 -19.00
N GLY A 244 -11.51 -16.30 -18.06
CA GLY A 244 -11.80 -17.64 -17.55
C GLY A 244 -10.81 -18.15 -16.48
N ALA A 245 -9.81 -17.37 -16.09
CA ALA A 245 -8.94 -17.70 -14.96
C ALA A 245 -9.67 -17.52 -13.62
N ARG A 246 -9.15 -18.17 -12.58
CA ARG A 246 -9.63 -18.05 -11.20
C ARG A 246 -8.50 -17.75 -10.26
N ALA A 247 -8.78 -16.88 -9.27
CA ALA A 247 -7.86 -16.61 -8.19
C ALA A 247 -8.50 -16.88 -6.83
N MET A 248 -7.66 -17.25 -5.85
CA MET A 248 -8.05 -17.42 -4.47
C MET A 248 -7.10 -16.65 -3.57
N LEU A 249 -7.65 -15.96 -2.58
CA LEU A 249 -6.93 -15.38 -1.46
C LEU A 249 -7.26 -16.16 -0.18
N GLU A 250 -6.22 -16.56 0.57
CA GLU A 250 -6.30 -17.04 1.94
C GLU A 250 -5.61 -16.02 2.84
N LEU A 251 -6.36 -15.41 3.77
CA LEU A 251 -5.86 -14.42 4.71
C LEU A 251 -5.91 -14.96 6.15
N CYS A 252 -4.80 -14.85 6.86
CA CYS A 252 -4.72 -15.07 8.29
C CYS A 252 -3.84 -14.01 8.96
N MET A 253 -4.42 -13.19 9.86
CA MET A 253 -3.76 -12.08 10.55
C MET A 253 -3.29 -12.43 11.97
N PHE A 254 -3.19 -13.74 12.32
CA PHE A 254 -2.71 -14.24 13.61
C PHE A 254 -1.72 -15.39 13.44
N ALA A 255 -0.95 -15.36 12.36
CA ALA A 255 0.04 -16.37 11.99
C ALA A 255 1.45 -15.78 11.92
N GLU A 256 1.80 -14.90 12.86
CA GLU A 256 3.16 -14.36 12.98
C GLU A 256 4.17 -15.49 13.22
N GLY A 257 5.33 -15.37 12.58
CA GLY A 257 6.35 -16.43 12.62
C GLY A 257 6.08 -17.58 11.65
N SER A 258 5.11 -17.45 10.74
CA SER A 258 4.99 -18.31 9.58
C SER A 258 6.27 -18.32 8.76
N ARG A 259 6.60 -19.46 8.15
CA ARG A 259 7.84 -19.58 7.37
C ARG A 259 7.88 -18.57 6.20
N TYR A 260 6.76 -18.43 5.53
CA TYR A 260 6.54 -17.39 4.52
C TYR A 260 5.29 -16.62 4.88
N GLN A 261 5.37 -15.33 4.81
CA GLN A 261 4.24 -14.45 5.07
C GLN A 261 3.34 -14.38 3.84
N GLU A 262 3.95 -14.21 2.66
CA GLU A 262 3.21 -14.25 1.40
C GLU A 262 3.67 -15.47 0.57
N GLU A 263 2.70 -16.23 0.07
CA GLU A 263 2.90 -17.32 -0.86
C GLU A 263 2.00 -17.09 -2.07
N ILE A 264 2.60 -16.95 -3.26
CA ILE A 264 1.87 -16.74 -4.51
C ILE A 264 2.18 -17.90 -5.45
N SER A 265 1.14 -18.58 -5.96
CA SER A 265 1.26 -19.72 -6.83
C SER A 265 0.40 -19.54 -8.08
N ALA A 266 1.03 -19.47 -9.25
CA ALA A 266 0.37 -19.37 -10.54
C ALA A 266 0.56 -20.68 -11.33
N VAL A 267 -0.55 -21.23 -11.85
CA VAL A 267 -0.60 -22.51 -12.56
C VAL A 267 -1.28 -22.33 -13.90
N GLY A 268 -0.72 -22.98 -14.93
CA GLY A 268 -1.27 -23.03 -16.26
C GLY A 268 -0.95 -24.36 -16.98
N PRO A 269 -1.28 -24.45 -18.26
CA PRO A 269 -1.18 -25.74 -18.99
C PRO A 269 0.23 -26.31 -19.11
N LYS A 270 1.28 -25.47 -18.98
CA LYS A 270 2.66 -25.89 -19.20
C LYS A 270 3.45 -26.07 -17.90
N GLY A 271 2.96 -25.54 -16.78
CA GLY A 271 3.69 -25.62 -15.55
C GLY A 271 3.15 -24.70 -14.45
N LYS A 272 3.98 -24.49 -13.46
CA LYS A 272 3.69 -23.73 -12.26
C LYS A 272 4.86 -22.79 -11.93
N ILE A 273 4.56 -21.61 -11.43
CA ILE A 273 5.53 -20.70 -10.84
C ILE A 273 5.07 -20.27 -9.44
N GLU A 274 5.98 -20.27 -8.47
CA GLU A 274 5.69 -19.94 -7.08
C GLU A 274 6.64 -18.86 -6.57
N CYS A 275 6.10 -17.91 -5.85
CA CYS A 275 6.85 -16.87 -5.15
C CYS A 275 6.58 -17.03 -3.66
N LEU A 276 7.65 -17.15 -2.86
CA LEU A 276 7.62 -17.33 -1.42
C LEU A 276 8.35 -16.16 -0.76
N VAL A 277 7.63 -15.33 -0.01
CA VAL A 277 8.17 -14.14 0.65
C VAL A 277 8.09 -14.31 2.16
N PRO A 278 9.22 -14.34 2.88
CA PRO A 278 9.24 -14.41 4.33
C PRO A 278 8.76 -13.10 4.96
N GLY A 279 8.14 -13.22 6.13
CA GLY A 279 7.83 -12.07 6.97
C GLY A 279 9.05 -11.42 7.61
N PRO A 280 8.86 -10.31 8.34
CA PRO A 280 9.95 -9.64 9.04
C PRO A 280 10.68 -10.57 9.99
N GLY A 281 12.02 -10.61 9.90
CA GLY A 281 12.86 -11.52 10.66
C GLY A 281 12.67 -11.45 12.19
N ARG A 282 12.17 -10.32 12.71
CA ARG A 282 11.85 -10.15 14.14
C ARG A 282 10.74 -11.08 14.65
N PHE A 283 9.88 -11.58 13.76
CA PHE A 283 8.82 -12.53 14.10
C PHE A 283 9.23 -13.99 13.89
N TRP A 284 10.39 -14.24 13.27
CA TRP A 284 10.90 -15.59 13.06
C TRP A 284 11.45 -16.16 14.37
N PRO A 285 10.97 -17.34 14.83
CA PRO A 285 11.45 -17.93 16.07
C PRO A 285 12.90 -18.39 15.96
N ALA A 286 13.80 -17.81 16.76
CA ALA A 286 15.23 -18.13 16.74
C ALA A 286 15.56 -19.64 16.90
N LYS A 287 14.69 -20.38 17.60
CA LYS A 287 14.82 -21.85 17.77
C LYS A 287 14.70 -22.65 16.47
N LEU A 288 14.16 -22.05 15.41
CA LEU A 288 14.02 -22.67 14.10
C LEU A 288 15.22 -22.41 13.16
N GLY A 289 16.28 -21.79 13.69
CA GLY A 289 17.48 -21.46 12.92
C GLY A 289 17.35 -20.13 12.14
N PRO A 290 18.15 -19.94 11.09
CA PRO A 290 18.12 -18.72 10.28
C PRO A 290 16.73 -18.47 9.67
N ALA A 291 16.34 -17.20 9.57
CA ALA A 291 15.11 -16.81 8.88
C ALA A 291 15.13 -17.28 7.42
N PRO A 292 13.99 -17.67 6.84
CA PRO A 292 13.93 -18.02 5.44
C PRO A 292 14.24 -16.82 4.54
N VAL A 293 14.67 -17.11 3.32
CA VAL A 293 14.90 -16.09 2.29
C VAL A 293 13.82 -16.15 1.23
N PRO A 294 13.57 -15.06 0.48
CA PRO A 294 12.62 -15.07 -0.64
C PRO A 294 13.01 -16.12 -1.69
N GLN A 295 12.02 -16.76 -2.29
CA GLN A 295 12.22 -17.80 -3.32
C GLN A 295 11.29 -17.58 -4.51
N LEU A 296 11.79 -17.91 -5.70
CA LEU A 296 11.02 -18.08 -6.94
C LEU A 296 11.27 -19.50 -7.46
N ILE A 297 10.21 -20.28 -7.67
CA ILE A 297 10.28 -21.70 -8.07
C ILE A 297 9.45 -21.89 -9.33
N ILE A 298 10.03 -22.51 -10.36
CA ILE A 298 9.36 -22.89 -11.59
C ILE A 298 9.40 -24.42 -11.70
N SER A 299 8.24 -25.05 -11.99
CA SER A 299 8.09 -26.51 -12.09
C SER A 299 7.05 -26.94 -13.15
#